data_a648a24f53d0d814dbbd213a848dec1b
#
_entry.id   a648a24f53d0d814dbbd213a848dec1b
#
_cell.length_a   1.000
_cell.length_b   1.000
_cell.length_c   1.000
_cell.angle_alpha   90.00
_cell.angle_beta   90.00
_cell.angle_gamma   90.00
#
_symmetry.space_group_name_H-M   'P 1'
#
loop_
_entity.id
_entity.type
_entity.pdbx_description
1 polymer ?
#
loop_
_entity_poly.entity_id
_entity_poly.type
_entity_poly.pdbx_seq_one_letter_code
_entity_poly.pdbx_strand_id
1 'polypeptide(L)'
;MVKRLLVLVVALTVAALVVGCGGGGGSGSSENKTLTLGVAGGWTENEAIAAMTKVVLEEDLGYQTVETNVLDLGLVFEGVAGGDLHAFQDVWLPNHQQQMAEVEGDVEHLDPWYEGQTTFGLAVPDYMADVKSIADLNQSGAERIIGIEPGAVITTKIEENVIPDYNLTLEHEPSSTQAMLAEVERLYQDEEPFVFPPWCPNPMCGHVEGVFPTNEYGGLYDFHYLEDPKNSLGNLDEPAKISSIVNEDLSEDDPVAYAFLKTIRMNAEELVTLEDEIAKAGDPVKGAKAWLEDNRDVVQPAIDAAKQEQ
;
A
#
# COMPACT_ATOMS: atom_id res chain seq x y z
N MET A 1 -19.31 10.64 71.24
CA MET A 1 -19.16 9.19 71.44
C MET A 1 -18.09 8.69 70.51
N VAL A 2 -16.97 8.30 71.13
CA VAL A 2 -15.73 7.88 70.46
C VAL A 2 -15.85 6.39 70.15
N LYS A 3 -15.51 5.93 68.93
CA LYS A 3 -15.09 4.55 68.68
C LYS A 3 -13.84 4.53 67.85
N ARG A 4 -12.78 4.15 68.52
CA ARG A 4 -11.45 3.82 67.95
C ARG A 4 -11.56 2.51 67.18
N LEU A 5 -10.95 2.45 66.00
CA LEU A 5 -10.72 1.20 65.28
C LEU A 5 -9.21 0.98 65.19
N LEU A 6 -8.80 -0.21 65.64
CA LEU A 6 -7.44 -0.70 65.68
C LEU A 6 -6.93 -1.04 64.29
N VAL A 7 -5.67 -0.63 64.02
CA VAL A 7 -4.90 -1.09 62.86
C VAL A 7 -4.03 -2.26 63.30
N LEU A 8 -4.24 -3.41 62.70
CA LEU A 8 -3.36 -4.59 62.88
C LEU A 8 -2.37 -4.64 61.73
N VAL A 9 -1.08 -4.43 62.08
CA VAL A 9 0.06 -4.63 61.17
C VAL A 9 0.50 -6.08 61.29
N VAL A 10 0.41 -6.86 60.24
CA VAL A 10 1.01 -8.19 60.12
C VAL A 10 2.26 -8.07 59.25
N ALA A 11 3.43 -8.17 59.87
CA ALA A 11 4.71 -8.31 59.22
C ALA A 11 4.95 -9.78 58.83
N LEU A 12 5.02 -10.07 57.56
CA LEU A 12 5.49 -11.38 57.05
C LEU A 12 6.90 -11.23 56.50
N THR A 13 7.85 -11.79 57.22
CA THR A 13 9.23 -12.02 56.78
C THR A 13 9.26 -13.25 55.87
N VAL A 14 9.72 -13.09 54.63
CA VAL A 14 10.04 -14.21 53.74
C VAL A 14 11.54 -14.29 53.58
N ALA A 15 12.10 -15.42 53.98
CA ALA A 15 13.52 -15.76 53.88
C ALA A 15 13.89 -16.07 52.41
N ALA A 16 14.99 -15.48 51.96
CA ALA A 16 15.63 -15.80 50.70
C ALA A 16 16.33 -17.16 50.78
N LEU A 17 15.99 -18.07 49.89
CA LEU A 17 16.77 -19.25 49.55
C LEU A 17 17.39 -19.03 48.17
N VAL A 18 18.67 -18.70 48.13
CA VAL A 18 19.52 -18.72 46.95
C VAL A 18 19.94 -20.18 46.74
N VAL A 19 19.45 -20.79 45.68
CA VAL A 19 20.06 -22.00 45.12
C VAL A 19 20.59 -21.63 43.74
N GLY A 20 21.90 -21.49 43.68
CA GLY A 20 22.60 -21.41 42.41
C GLY A 20 22.81 -22.83 41.88
N CYS A 21 22.54 -23.04 40.64
CA CYS A 21 23.15 -24.08 39.83
C CYS A 21 23.20 -23.57 38.38
N GLY A 22 24.41 -23.42 37.89
CA GLY A 22 24.70 -23.11 36.52
C GLY A 22 24.44 -24.33 35.62
N GLY A 23 24.17 -24.05 34.37
CA GLY A 23 24.05 -25.06 33.32
C GLY A 23 23.53 -24.35 32.06
N GLY A 24 24.48 -24.06 31.14
CA GLY A 24 24.14 -23.44 29.84
C GLY A 24 23.18 -24.30 29.04
N GLY A 25 22.30 -23.64 28.43
CA GLY A 25 21.39 -24.15 27.42
C GLY A 25 20.67 -22.93 26.89
N GLY A 26 21.16 -22.38 25.78
CA GLY A 26 20.43 -21.37 25.02
C GLY A 26 19.14 -21.99 24.50
N SER A 27 18.08 -21.86 25.27
CA SER A 27 16.72 -21.93 24.75
C SER A 27 16.44 -20.55 24.22
N GLY A 28 16.58 -20.37 22.90
CA GLY A 28 15.95 -19.24 22.22
C GLY A 28 14.50 -19.25 22.63
N SER A 29 14.10 -18.33 23.49
CA SER A 29 12.70 -17.97 23.63
C SER A 29 12.23 -17.57 22.26
N SER A 30 11.34 -18.34 21.65
CA SER A 30 10.53 -17.80 20.55
C SER A 30 9.72 -16.67 21.16
N GLU A 31 10.27 -15.46 21.20
CA GLU A 31 9.48 -14.28 21.44
C GLU A 31 8.36 -14.28 20.39
N ASN A 32 7.14 -14.00 20.83
CA ASN A 32 6.00 -13.89 19.94
C ASN A 32 6.26 -12.70 19.03
N LYS A 33 6.89 -12.96 17.88
CA LYS A 33 7.20 -11.91 16.92
C LYS A 33 5.89 -11.42 16.30
N THR A 34 5.65 -10.13 16.42
CA THR A 34 4.51 -9.44 15.80
C THR A 34 5.03 -8.30 14.93
N LEU A 35 4.39 -8.05 13.81
CA LEU A 35 4.70 -6.95 12.91
C LEU A 35 3.41 -6.23 12.53
N THR A 36 3.47 -4.92 12.30
CA THR A 36 2.32 -4.13 11.85
C THR A 36 2.69 -3.41 10.56
N LEU A 37 1.95 -3.67 9.49
CA LEU A 37 2.11 -3.04 8.19
C LEU A 37 1.02 -1.98 8.00
N GLY A 38 1.40 -0.82 7.48
CA GLY A 38 0.48 0.18 7.00
C GLY A 38 -0.06 -0.19 5.61
N VAL A 39 -1.35 0.07 5.40
CA VAL A 39 -2.01 -0.08 4.10
C VAL A 39 -2.79 1.20 3.81
N ALA A 40 -2.52 1.84 2.70
CA ALA A 40 -3.33 2.96 2.23
C ALA A 40 -4.67 2.45 1.72
N GLY A 41 -5.76 3.11 2.13
CA GLY A 41 -7.10 2.55 2.00
C GLY A 41 -7.52 2.22 0.57
N GLY A 42 -7.69 0.94 0.27
CA GLY A 42 -8.31 0.45 -0.95
C GLY A 42 -7.41 0.35 -2.17
N TRP A 43 -6.12 0.59 -2.05
CA TRP A 43 -5.16 0.46 -3.14
C TRP A 43 -4.74 -1.00 -3.29
N THR A 44 -5.06 -1.58 -4.46
CA THR A 44 -4.98 -3.03 -4.67
C THR A 44 -3.55 -3.55 -4.62
N GLU A 45 -2.60 -2.83 -5.18
CA GLU A 45 -1.18 -3.16 -5.15
C GLU A 45 -0.62 -3.17 -3.72
N ASN A 46 -1.05 -2.20 -2.90
CA ASN A 46 -0.63 -2.14 -1.49
C ASN A 46 -1.25 -3.27 -0.66
N GLU A 47 -2.55 -3.54 -0.85
CA GLU A 47 -3.21 -4.68 -0.20
C GLU A 47 -2.54 -6.00 -0.60
N ALA A 48 -2.17 -6.15 -1.88
CA ALA A 48 -1.56 -7.36 -2.42
C ALA A 48 -0.18 -7.61 -1.83
N ILE A 49 0.73 -6.63 -1.88
CA ILE A 49 2.08 -6.80 -1.33
C ILE A 49 2.05 -7.00 0.19
N ALA A 50 1.19 -6.28 0.92
CA ALA A 50 1.05 -6.43 2.36
C ALA A 50 0.48 -7.80 2.75
N ALA A 51 -0.52 -8.30 2.03
CA ALA A 51 -1.09 -9.63 2.27
C ALA A 51 -0.08 -10.75 1.98
N MET A 52 0.67 -10.65 0.88
CA MET A 52 1.74 -11.59 0.54
C MET A 52 2.85 -11.58 1.61
N THR A 53 3.31 -10.39 2.00
CA THR A 53 4.30 -10.21 3.08
C THR A 53 3.81 -10.85 4.39
N LYS A 54 2.57 -10.58 4.78
CA LYS A 54 1.96 -11.20 5.97
C LYS A 54 2.00 -12.72 5.91
N VAL A 55 1.57 -13.31 4.81
CA VAL A 55 1.55 -14.78 4.66
C VAL A 55 2.95 -15.37 4.79
N VAL A 56 3.94 -14.78 4.13
CA VAL A 56 5.33 -15.28 4.16
C VAL A 56 5.94 -15.14 5.56
N LEU A 57 5.76 -14.00 6.22
CA LEU A 57 6.30 -13.80 7.57
C LEU A 57 5.67 -14.79 8.58
N GLU A 58 4.36 -15.01 8.51
CA GLU A 58 3.67 -15.92 9.42
C GLU A 58 3.98 -17.39 9.13
N GLU A 59 3.98 -17.82 7.86
CA GLU A 59 4.11 -19.25 7.52
C GLU A 59 5.56 -19.72 7.38
N ASP A 60 6.50 -18.86 6.94
CA ASP A 60 7.89 -19.25 6.65
C ASP A 60 8.93 -18.74 7.61
N LEU A 61 8.66 -17.59 8.25
CA LEU A 61 9.62 -16.88 9.09
C LEU A 61 9.24 -16.87 10.57
N GLY A 62 8.12 -17.52 10.92
CA GLY A 62 7.76 -17.82 12.31
C GLY A 62 7.14 -16.66 13.09
N TYR A 63 6.58 -15.67 12.40
CA TYR A 63 5.79 -14.61 13.06
C TYR A 63 4.48 -15.16 13.58
N GLN A 64 4.11 -14.79 14.79
CA GLN A 64 2.84 -15.21 15.38
C GLN A 64 1.69 -14.45 14.75
N THR A 65 1.89 -13.17 14.48
CA THR A 65 0.87 -12.30 13.87
C THR A 65 1.55 -11.17 13.11
N VAL A 66 1.13 -10.97 11.87
CA VAL A 66 1.39 -9.74 11.12
C VAL A 66 0.06 -9.02 10.94
N GLU A 67 -0.07 -7.85 11.52
CA GLU A 67 -1.27 -7.02 11.40
C GLU A 67 -1.14 -6.09 10.20
N THR A 68 -2.26 -5.82 9.53
CA THR A 68 -2.35 -4.81 8.48
C THR A 68 -3.34 -3.73 8.91
N ASN A 69 -2.89 -2.50 9.02
CA ASN A 69 -3.70 -1.35 9.44
C ASN A 69 -4.02 -0.48 8.23
N VAL A 70 -5.30 -0.42 7.87
CA VAL A 70 -5.80 0.40 6.77
C VAL A 70 -6.04 1.81 7.29
N LEU A 71 -5.33 2.79 6.73
CA LEU A 71 -5.35 4.19 7.16
C LEU A 71 -5.32 5.13 5.94
N ASP A 72 -5.58 6.41 6.16
CA ASP A 72 -5.32 7.45 5.16
C ASP A 72 -3.82 7.59 4.92
N LEU A 73 -3.42 7.95 3.69
CA LEU A 73 -2.02 8.00 3.26
C LEU A 73 -1.10 8.75 4.24
N GLY A 74 -1.46 9.97 4.65
CA GLY A 74 -0.66 10.77 5.58
C GLY A 74 -0.46 10.07 6.93
N LEU A 75 -1.52 9.43 7.45
CA LEU A 75 -1.45 8.69 8.72
C LEU A 75 -0.58 7.42 8.62
N VAL A 76 -0.49 6.82 7.43
CA VAL A 76 0.42 5.68 7.22
C VAL A 76 1.87 6.14 7.33
N PHE A 77 2.25 7.25 6.68
CA PHE A 77 3.61 7.81 6.79
C PHE A 77 3.95 8.21 8.22
N GLU A 78 3.05 8.96 8.89
CA GLU A 78 3.22 9.35 10.30
C GLU A 78 3.33 8.13 11.22
N GLY A 79 2.53 7.10 10.97
CA GLY A 79 2.54 5.86 11.75
C GLY A 79 3.85 5.10 11.64
N VAL A 80 4.48 5.05 10.45
CA VAL A 80 5.81 4.42 10.29
C VAL A 80 6.88 5.27 10.97
N ALA A 81 6.85 6.59 10.80
CA ALA A 81 7.80 7.49 11.45
C ALA A 81 7.70 7.44 12.99
N GLY A 82 6.48 7.35 13.51
CA GLY A 82 6.21 7.25 14.95
C GLY A 82 6.43 5.87 15.58
N GLY A 83 6.69 4.83 14.78
CA GLY A 83 6.86 3.46 15.24
C GLY A 83 5.57 2.72 15.59
N ASP A 84 4.38 3.30 15.33
CA ASP A 84 3.09 2.62 15.45
C ASP A 84 2.88 1.58 14.34
N LEU A 85 3.52 1.81 13.19
CA LEU A 85 3.64 0.89 12.06
C LEU A 85 5.12 0.57 11.84
N HIS A 86 5.43 -0.66 11.48
CA HIS A 86 6.80 -1.09 11.21
C HIS A 86 7.23 -0.78 9.77
N ALA A 87 6.28 -0.86 8.82
CA ALA A 87 6.56 -0.61 7.40
C ALA A 87 5.31 -0.18 6.62
N PHE A 88 5.55 0.50 5.51
CA PHE A 88 4.61 0.77 4.44
C PHE A 88 5.24 0.45 3.10
N GLN A 89 4.59 -0.39 2.29
CA GLN A 89 5.20 -0.97 1.09
C GLN A 89 4.71 -0.34 -0.22
N ASP A 90 4.13 0.84 -0.17
CA ASP A 90 3.53 1.44 -1.36
C ASP A 90 3.86 2.94 -1.49
N VAL A 91 5.16 3.23 -1.40
CA VAL A 91 5.69 4.58 -1.59
C VAL A 91 5.98 4.80 -3.06
N TRP A 92 5.19 5.66 -3.70
CA TRP A 92 5.37 6.06 -5.09
C TRP A 92 6.19 7.35 -5.18
N LEU A 93 7.43 7.27 -5.67
CA LEU A 93 8.24 8.47 -5.88
C LEU A 93 8.41 8.74 -7.39
N PRO A 94 8.17 10.00 -7.81
CA PRO A 94 8.10 11.24 -6.99
C PRO A 94 6.72 11.62 -6.43
N ASN A 95 5.66 10.85 -6.67
CA ASN A 95 4.27 11.22 -6.33
C ASN A 95 4.08 11.55 -4.84
N HIS A 96 4.68 10.75 -3.95
CA HIS A 96 4.63 10.92 -2.48
C HIS A 96 5.82 11.75 -1.92
N GLN A 97 6.44 12.60 -2.74
CA GLN A 97 7.62 13.37 -2.31
C GLN A 97 7.33 14.29 -1.12
N GLN A 98 6.11 14.84 -1.04
CA GLN A 98 5.73 15.69 0.08
C GLN A 98 5.65 14.88 1.38
N GLN A 99 4.94 13.76 1.38
CA GLN A 99 4.81 12.87 2.55
C GLN A 99 6.18 12.36 3.02
N MET A 100 7.04 11.98 2.07
CA MET A 100 8.42 11.59 2.39
C MET A 100 9.22 12.71 3.06
N ALA A 101 9.05 13.96 2.61
CA ALA A 101 9.76 15.09 3.22
C ALA A 101 9.27 15.40 4.65
N GLU A 102 8.02 15.07 4.98
CA GLU A 102 7.43 15.29 6.30
C GLU A 102 7.96 14.29 7.35
N VAL A 103 8.44 13.12 6.90
CA VAL A 103 8.96 12.04 7.77
C VAL A 103 10.46 11.80 7.56
N GLU A 104 11.16 12.71 6.86
CA GLU A 104 12.59 12.60 6.60
C GLU A 104 13.40 12.55 7.91
N GLY A 105 14.15 11.48 8.10
CA GLY A 105 14.99 11.26 9.28
C GLY A 105 14.36 10.34 10.34
N ASP A 106 13.07 10.02 10.23
CA ASP A 106 12.37 9.12 11.14
C ASP A 106 12.00 7.78 10.47
N VAL A 107 12.33 7.63 9.17
CA VAL A 107 12.11 6.41 8.40
C VAL A 107 13.33 6.08 7.54
N GLU A 108 13.55 4.79 7.28
CA GLU A 108 14.46 4.33 6.22
C GLU A 108 13.66 4.04 4.95
N HIS A 109 14.09 4.65 3.83
CA HIS A 109 13.55 4.39 2.51
C HIS A 109 14.34 3.27 1.84
N LEU A 110 13.68 2.15 1.55
CA LEU A 110 14.28 1.00 0.90
C LEU A 110 14.29 1.14 -0.62
N ASP A 111 15.14 0.35 -1.28
CA ASP A 111 15.17 0.26 -2.75
C ASP A 111 13.81 -0.21 -3.29
N PRO A 112 13.40 0.25 -4.50
CA PRO A 112 12.15 -0.17 -5.10
C PRO A 112 12.00 -1.68 -5.16
N TRP A 113 10.85 -2.18 -4.73
CA TRP A 113 10.51 -3.60 -4.82
C TRP A 113 9.78 -3.95 -6.11
N TYR A 114 9.09 -2.98 -6.73
CA TYR A 114 8.40 -3.15 -8.00
C TYR A 114 9.33 -2.84 -9.18
N GLU A 115 9.51 -3.81 -10.07
CA GLU A 115 10.43 -3.72 -11.21
C GLU A 115 9.72 -3.37 -12.53
N GLY A 116 8.40 -3.09 -12.49
CA GLY A 116 7.61 -2.70 -13.65
C GLY A 116 7.64 -1.20 -13.95
N GLN A 117 6.85 -0.83 -14.96
CA GLN A 117 6.54 0.56 -15.27
C GLN A 117 5.29 1.00 -14.52
N THR A 118 5.21 2.29 -14.21
CA THR A 118 4.03 2.88 -13.60
C THR A 118 3.47 3.99 -14.48
N THR A 119 2.16 4.18 -14.41
CA THR A 119 1.48 5.35 -14.98
C THR A 119 0.42 5.84 -14.01
N PHE A 120 0.18 7.13 -13.98
CA PHE A 120 -0.87 7.73 -13.18
C PHE A 120 -1.32 9.04 -13.83
N GLY A 121 -2.60 9.39 -13.71
CA GLY A 121 -3.09 10.65 -14.26
C GLY A 121 -4.62 10.66 -14.39
N LEU A 122 -5.15 11.65 -15.09
CA LEU A 122 -6.56 11.66 -15.49
C LEU A 122 -6.72 10.95 -16.82
N ALA A 123 -7.78 10.15 -16.94
CA ALA A 123 -8.10 9.40 -18.14
C ALA A 123 -9.60 9.45 -18.47
N VAL A 124 -9.90 9.09 -19.69
CA VAL A 124 -11.27 8.87 -20.19
C VAL A 124 -11.34 7.54 -20.93
N PRO A 125 -12.49 6.88 -21.01
CA PRO A 125 -12.67 5.68 -21.82
C PRO A 125 -12.35 5.91 -23.30
N ASP A 126 -11.88 4.87 -23.99
CA ASP A 126 -11.49 4.96 -25.41
C ASP A 126 -12.63 5.31 -26.36
N TYR A 127 -13.89 5.06 -25.95
CA TYR A 127 -15.06 5.54 -26.74
C TYR A 127 -15.21 7.08 -26.71
N MET A 128 -14.50 7.79 -25.81
CA MET A 128 -14.38 9.26 -25.81
C MET A 128 -13.16 9.73 -26.64
N ALA A 129 -12.96 9.14 -27.80
CA ALA A 129 -11.77 9.26 -28.63
C ALA A 129 -11.38 10.69 -29.04
N ASP A 130 -12.32 11.63 -29.02
CA ASP A 130 -12.09 13.05 -29.37
C ASP A 130 -11.53 13.88 -28.19
N VAL A 131 -11.56 13.36 -26.95
CA VAL A 131 -11.04 14.00 -25.75
C VAL A 131 -9.60 13.56 -25.52
N LYS A 132 -8.64 14.43 -25.81
CA LYS A 132 -7.19 14.10 -25.75
C LYS A 132 -6.46 14.79 -24.61
N SER A 133 -7.02 15.84 -24.07
CA SER A 133 -6.38 16.70 -23.09
C SER A 133 -7.37 17.10 -22.00
N ILE A 134 -6.86 17.38 -20.81
CA ILE A 134 -7.61 18.01 -19.73
C ILE A 134 -8.31 19.30 -20.20
N ALA A 135 -7.72 20.00 -21.16
CA ALA A 135 -8.33 21.19 -21.74
C ALA A 135 -9.64 20.95 -22.52
N ASP A 136 -9.88 19.71 -22.97
CA ASP A 136 -11.07 19.34 -23.74
C ASP A 136 -12.25 18.97 -22.83
N LEU A 137 -12.03 18.77 -21.55
CA LEU A 137 -13.01 18.18 -20.61
C LEU A 137 -14.32 18.96 -20.51
N ASN A 138 -14.30 20.29 -20.57
CA ASN A 138 -15.53 21.09 -20.55
C ASN A 138 -16.46 20.85 -21.76
N GLN A 139 -15.98 20.20 -22.81
CA GLN A 139 -16.74 19.89 -24.02
C GLN A 139 -16.87 18.38 -24.26
N SER A 140 -16.37 17.57 -23.34
CA SER A 140 -16.31 16.10 -23.43
C SER A 140 -17.68 15.41 -23.29
N GLY A 141 -18.65 16.10 -22.71
CA GLY A 141 -19.93 15.52 -22.30
C GLY A 141 -19.90 14.85 -20.93
N ALA A 142 -18.73 14.70 -20.31
CA ALA A 142 -18.64 14.26 -18.92
C ALA A 142 -19.10 15.38 -17.97
N GLU A 143 -19.91 15.01 -16.99
CA GLU A 143 -20.41 15.97 -15.98
C GLU A 143 -19.53 16.01 -14.73
N ARG A 144 -18.74 14.96 -14.51
CA ARG A 144 -17.96 14.79 -13.28
C ARG A 144 -16.62 14.07 -13.49
N ILE A 145 -15.74 14.28 -12.54
CA ILE A 145 -14.51 13.51 -12.34
C ILE A 145 -14.76 12.58 -11.16
N ILE A 146 -14.76 11.28 -11.40
CA ILE A 146 -14.93 10.26 -10.36
C ILE A 146 -13.59 10.15 -9.63
N GLY A 147 -13.56 10.45 -8.32
CA GLY A 147 -12.34 10.49 -7.54
C GLY A 147 -12.13 9.26 -6.67
N ILE A 148 -10.94 9.19 -6.09
CA ILE A 148 -10.56 8.24 -5.06
C ILE A 148 -10.54 8.92 -3.67
N GLU A 149 -9.86 8.34 -2.69
CA GLU A 149 -9.84 8.82 -1.32
C GLU A 149 -9.48 10.31 -1.20
N PRO A 150 -10.14 11.07 -0.33
CA PRO A 150 -9.85 12.50 -0.10
C PRO A 150 -8.38 12.79 0.27
N GLY A 151 -7.71 11.82 0.95
CA GLY A 151 -6.30 11.92 1.34
C GLY A 151 -5.30 11.58 0.23
N ALA A 152 -5.75 11.10 -0.93
CA ALA A 152 -4.86 10.79 -2.06
C ALA A 152 -4.31 12.07 -2.70
N VAL A 153 -3.04 12.03 -3.14
CA VAL A 153 -2.38 13.20 -3.75
C VAL A 153 -3.12 13.69 -4.98
N ILE A 154 -3.63 12.77 -5.81
CA ILE A 154 -4.39 13.13 -7.02
C ILE A 154 -5.68 13.90 -6.69
N THR A 155 -6.38 13.54 -5.62
CA THR A 155 -7.59 14.22 -5.17
C THR A 155 -7.31 15.70 -4.87
N THR A 156 -6.26 15.97 -4.09
CA THR A 156 -5.80 17.34 -3.82
C THR A 156 -5.39 18.06 -5.10
N LYS A 157 -4.67 17.41 -6.01
CA LYS A 157 -4.25 18.01 -7.29
C LYS A 157 -5.42 18.35 -8.19
N ILE A 158 -6.44 17.52 -8.25
CA ILE A 158 -7.65 17.81 -9.03
C ILE A 158 -8.33 19.06 -8.48
N GLU A 159 -8.52 19.15 -7.17
CA GLU A 159 -9.26 20.24 -6.53
C GLU A 159 -8.49 21.57 -6.54
N GLU A 160 -7.21 21.53 -6.18
CA GLU A 160 -6.41 22.74 -5.98
C GLU A 160 -5.74 23.26 -7.26
N ASN A 161 -5.48 22.40 -8.24
CA ASN A 161 -4.75 22.75 -9.45
C ASN A 161 -5.54 22.52 -10.74
N VAL A 162 -5.97 21.28 -11.03
CA VAL A 162 -6.57 20.94 -12.32
C VAL A 162 -7.86 21.71 -12.56
N ILE A 163 -8.80 21.69 -11.64
CA ILE A 163 -10.08 22.40 -11.80
C ILE A 163 -9.87 23.90 -11.96
N PRO A 164 -9.10 24.58 -11.10
CA PRO A 164 -8.85 26.04 -11.26
C PRO A 164 -8.09 26.38 -12.52
N ASP A 165 -7.02 25.65 -12.83
CA ASP A 165 -6.15 25.97 -13.96
C ASP A 165 -6.88 25.84 -15.30
N TYR A 166 -7.65 24.78 -15.47
CA TYR A 166 -8.41 24.55 -16.71
C TYR A 166 -9.81 25.18 -16.69
N ASN A 167 -10.21 25.84 -15.60
CA ASN A 167 -11.55 26.36 -15.38
C ASN A 167 -12.62 25.29 -15.67
N LEU A 168 -12.40 24.09 -15.12
CA LEU A 168 -13.33 22.99 -15.33
C LEU A 168 -14.67 23.26 -14.65
N THR A 169 -15.74 22.86 -15.35
CA THR A 169 -17.11 22.93 -14.84
C THR A 169 -17.62 21.58 -14.35
N LEU A 170 -16.80 20.54 -14.49
CA LEU A 170 -17.07 19.21 -14.01
C LEU A 170 -17.04 19.21 -12.47
N GLU A 171 -17.95 18.46 -11.87
CA GLU A 171 -17.96 18.20 -10.45
C GLU A 171 -16.90 17.14 -10.10
N HIS A 172 -16.09 17.35 -9.07
CA HIS A 172 -15.20 16.31 -8.56
C HIS A 172 -15.90 15.57 -7.43
N GLU A 173 -15.98 14.25 -7.53
CA GLU A 173 -16.64 13.36 -6.58
C GLU A 173 -15.61 12.42 -5.92
N PRO A 174 -14.86 12.89 -4.87
CA PRO A 174 -13.97 12.01 -4.11
C PRO A 174 -14.75 10.91 -3.41
N SER A 175 -14.23 9.70 -3.45
CA SER A 175 -14.84 8.53 -2.81
C SER A 175 -13.78 7.53 -2.36
N SER A 176 -14.16 6.32 -1.97
CA SER A 176 -13.18 5.24 -1.83
C SER A 176 -12.81 4.66 -3.19
N THR A 177 -11.61 4.08 -3.30
CA THR A 177 -11.18 3.37 -4.51
C THR A 177 -12.21 2.32 -4.95
N GLN A 178 -12.77 1.54 -4.01
CA GLN A 178 -13.79 0.54 -4.34
C GLN A 178 -15.08 1.17 -4.90
N ALA A 179 -15.48 2.34 -4.36
CA ALA A 179 -16.66 3.04 -4.88
C ALA A 179 -16.38 3.64 -6.27
N MET A 180 -15.18 4.18 -6.48
CA MET A 180 -14.73 4.65 -7.79
C MET A 180 -14.76 3.52 -8.82
N LEU A 181 -14.16 2.36 -8.51
CA LEU A 181 -14.14 1.20 -9.40
C LEU A 181 -15.55 0.72 -9.76
N ALA A 182 -16.46 0.65 -8.78
CA ALA A 182 -17.85 0.24 -9.03
C ALA A 182 -18.60 1.23 -9.94
N GLU A 183 -18.36 2.54 -9.77
CA GLU A 183 -18.98 3.56 -10.60
C GLU A 183 -18.37 3.60 -12.00
N VAL A 184 -17.07 3.43 -12.14
CA VAL A 184 -16.36 3.27 -13.42
C VAL A 184 -16.94 2.09 -14.19
N GLU A 185 -17.10 0.92 -13.54
CA GLU A 185 -17.70 -0.26 -14.16
C GLU A 185 -19.09 0.02 -14.71
N ARG A 186 -19.95 0.63 -13.89
CA ARG A 186 -21.31 0.97 -14.28
C ARG A 186 -21.34 1.90 -15.49
N LEU A 187 -20.59 3.01 -15.44
CA LEU A 187 -20.57 4.02 -16.51
C LEU A 187 -19.96 3.46 -17.80
N TYR A 188 -18.91 2.64 -17.67
CA TYR A 188 -18.25 2.02 -18.81
C TYR A 188 -19.19 1.03 -19.55
N GLN A 189 -19.98 0.23 -18.82
CA GLN A 189 -20.95 -0.70 -19.41
C GLN A 189 -22.08 0.03 -20.14
N ASP A 190 -22.47 1.22 -19.66
CA ASP A 190 -23.53 2.04 -20.26
C ASP A 190 -22.99 3.00 -21.35
N GLU A 191 -21.66 2.99 -21.61
CA GLU A 191 -20.96 3.93 -22.50
C GLU A 191 -21.24 5.41 -22.16
N GLU A 192 -21.47 5.71 -20.88
CA GLU A 192 -21.64 7.08 -20.40
C GLU A 192 -20.30 7.84 -20.38
N PRO A 193 -20.26 9.15 -20.69
CA PRO A 193 -19.02 9.94 -20.57
C PRO A 193 -18.63 10.16 -19.11
N PHE A 194 -17.35 9.85 -18.78
CA PHE A 194 -16.78 10.15 -17.46
C PHE A 194 -15.25 10.38 -17.51
N VAL A 195 -14.71 10.94 -16.45
CA VAL A 195 -13.28 11.14 -16.20
C VAL A 195 -12.92 10.47 -14.89
N PHE A 196 -11.77 9.83 -14.81
CA PHE A 196 -11.31 9.16 -13.58
C PHE A 196 -9.80 9.16 -13.50
N PRO A 197 -9.18 8.91 -12.31
CA PRO A 197 -7.76 8.86 -12.11
C PRO A 197 -7.22 7.42 -12.03
N PRO A 198 -7.08 6.68 -13.15
CA PRO A 198 -6.48 5.36 -13.10
C PRO A 198 -4.98 5.44 -12.80
N TRP A 199 -4.47 4.39 -12.18
CA TRP A 199 -3.03 4.16 -12.01
C TRP A 199 -2.67 2.74 -12.40
N CYS A 200 -1.42 2.54 -12.82
CA CYS A 200 -0.87 1.22 -13.15
C CYS A 200 0.46 1.03 -12.42
N PRO A 201 0.71 -0.12 -11.77
CA PRO A 201 -0.06 -1.37 -11.85
C PRO A 201 -1.39 -1.30 -11.10
N ASN A 202 -2.44 -1.86 -11.68
CA ASN A 202 -3.77 -2.08 -11.10
C ASN A 202 -4.58 -2.95 -12.09
N PRO A 203 -5.49 -3.83 -11.64
CA PRO A 203 -6.29 -4.68 -12.53
C PRO A 203 -7.12 -3.94 -13.60
N MET A 204 -7.42 -2.66 -13.41
CA MET A 204 -8.12 -1.87 -14.42
C MET A 204 -7.25 -1.50 -15.64
N CYS A 205 -5.92 -1.65 -15.56
CA CYS A 205 -4.97 -1.19 -16.57
C CYS A 205 -4.74 -2.17 -17.73
N GLY A 206 -5.70 -2.93 -18.16
CA GLY A 206 -5.50 -4.04 -19.09
C GLY A 206 -4.95 -3.73 -20.46
N HIS A 207 -4.88 -2.49 -20.90
CA HIS A 207 -4.47 -2.17 -22.26
C HIS A 207 -3.74 -0.84 -22.41
N VAL A 208 -2.77 -0.57 -21.53
CA VAL A 208 -1.86 0.55 -21.76
C VAL A 208 -0.64 0.03 -22.51
N GLU A 209 -0.53 0.36 -23.80
CA GLU A 209 0.60 -0.03 -24.64
C GLU A 209 1.93 0.37 -23.99
N GLY A 210 2.77 -0.63 -23.71
CA GLY A 210 4.11 -0.44 -23.11
C GLY A 210 4.15 -0.50 -21.57
N VAL A 211 3.02 -0.60 -20.86
CA VAL A 211 2.98 -0.77 -19.40
C VAL A 211 2.72 -2.21 -19.01
N PHE A 212 1.83 -2.89 -19.71
CA PHE A 212 1.61 -4.33 -19.60
C PHE A 212 1.86 -5.00 -20.94
N PRO A 213 2.66 -6.06 -21.00
CA PRO A 213 3.15 -6.62 -22.27
C PRO A 213 2.08 -7.31 -23.13
N THR A 214 0.90 -7.62 -22.61
CA THR A 214 -0.15 -8.31 -23.39
C THR A 214 -1.55 -8.13 -22.80
N ASN A 215 -2.59 -8.26 -23.67
CA ASN A 215 -4.00 -8.44 -23.29
C ASN A 215 -4.28 -9.73 -22.49
N GLU A 216 -3.27 -10.49 -22.14
CA GLU A 216 -3.40 -11.79 -21.49
C GLU A 216 -3.90 -11.67 -20.06
N TYR A 217 -3.64 -10.52 -19.41
CA TYR A 217 -4.07 -10.25 -18.04
C TYR A 217 -5.38 -9.46 -17.95
N GLY A 218 -6.01 -9.16 -19.11
CA GLY A 218 -7.38 -8.72 -19.23
C GLY A 218 -7.73 -7.54 -18.34
N GLY A 219 -7.15 -6.37 -18.62
CA GLY A 219 -7.65 -5.16 -18.02
C GLY A 219 -9.16 -5.01 -18.19
N LEU A 220 -9.76 -4.46 -17.16
CA LEU A 220 -11.23 -4.38 -17.11
C LEU A 220 -11.79 -3.39 -18.12
N TYR A 221 -10.98 -2.37 -18.52
CA TYR A 221 -11.46 -1.25 -19.34
C TYR A 221 -10.39 -0.75 -20.33
N ASP A 222 -10.82 -0.37 -21.52
CA ASP A 222 -9.99 0.38 -22.46
C ASP A 222 -10.13 1.88 -22.20
N PHE A 223 -9.03 2.55 -21.90
CA PHE A 223 -8.98 3.98 -21.63
C PHE A 223 -7.65 4.59 -22.11
N HIS A 224 -7.62 5.91 -22.22
CA HIS A 224 -6.39 6.64 -22.47
C HIS A 224 -6.23 7.82 -21.51
N TYR A 225 -4.96 8.08 -21.15
CA TYR A 225 -4.60 9.23 -20.33
C TYR A 225 -4.71 10.54 -21.11
N LEU A 226 -5.12 11.58 -20.41
CA LEU A 226 -5.25 12.92 -20.96
C LEU A 226 -3.93 13.68 -20.84
N GLU A 227 -3.57 14.41 -21.90
CA GLU A 227 -2.46 15.35 -21.85
C GLU A 227 -2.76 16.48 -20.85
N ASP A 228 -1.74 16.89 -20.08
CA ASP A 228 -1.79 18.01 -19.14
C ASP A 228 -0.86 19.17 -19.59
N PRO A 229 -1.22 19.95 -20.62
CA PRO A 229 -0.35 21.01 -21.15
C PRO A 229 -0.06 22.14 -20.16
N LYS A 230 -0.77 22.23 -19.04
CA LYS A 230 -0.49 23.22 -17.98
C LYS A 230 0.33 22.67 -16.83
N ASN A 231 0.64 21.37 -16.85
CA ASN A 231 1.35 20.69 -15.79
C ASN A 231 0.67 20.85 -14.41
N SER A 232 -0.67 20.82 -14.39
CA SER A 232 -1.45 20.98 -13.16
C SER A 232 -1.40 19.74 -12.26
N LEU A 233 -1.15 18.56 -12.85
CA LEU A 233 -0.88 17.31 -12.11
C LEU A 233 0.52 17.30 -11.48
N GLY A 234 1.45 18.15 -12.00
CA GLY A 234 2.82 18.22 -11.50
C GLY A 234 3.61 16.96 -11.85
N ASN A 235 4.11 16.28 -10.84
CA ASN A 235 4.90 15.05 -10.99
C ASN A 235 4.07 13.75 -10.94
N LEU A 236 2.74 13.84 -10.90
CA LEU A 236 1.89 12.64 -10.81
C LEU A 236 1.86 11.84 -12.12
N ASP A 237 2.03 12.49 -13.26
CA ASP A 237 2.09 11.87 -14.58
C ASP A 237 3.50 11.39 -14.97
N GLU A 238 4.50 11.61 -14.09
CA GLU A 238 5.84 11.08 -14.26
C GLU A 238 5.89 9.60 -13.82
N PRO A 239 6.68 8.75 -14.53
CA PRO A 239 6.89 7.39 -14.09
C PRO A 239 7.45 7.31 -12.67
N ALA A 240 6.72 6.66 -11.77
CA ALA A 240 7.12 6.49 -10.38
C ALA A 240 7.91 5.19 -10.16
N LYS A 241 8.59 5.13 -9.01
CA LYS A 241 9.13 3.89 -8.43
C LYS A 241 8.34 3.55 -7.20
N ILE A 242 7.92 2.29 -7.08
CA ILE A 242 7.20 1.79 -5.91
C ILE A 242 8.19 1.09 -4.99
N SER A 243 8.25 1.57 -3.77
CA SER A 243 9.23 1.17 -2.76
C SER A 243 8.57 1.02 -1.40
N SER A 244 9.37 0.67 -0.40
CA SER A 244 8.92 0.61 1.00
C SER A 244 9.62 1.68 1.83
N ILE A 245 8.94 2.17 2.86
CA ILE A 245 9.56 2.79 4.02
C ILE A 245 9.40 1.88 5.22
N VAL A 246 10.39 1.89 6.09
CA VAL A 246 10.37 1.19 7.37
C VAL A 246 10.70 2.17 8.49
N ASN A 247 10.24 1.89 9.70
CA ASN A 247 10.67 2.64 10.87
C ASN A 247 12.21 2.57 10.99
N GLU A 248 12.87 3.66 11.40
CA GLU A 248 14.34 3.77 11.41
C GLU A 248 15.01 2.70 12.29
N ASP A 249 14.34 2.25 13.34
CA ASP A 249 14.85 1.25 14.27
C ASP A 249 14.63 -0.21 13.81
N LEU A 250 13.84 -0.45 12.74
CA LEU A 250 13.44 -1.79 12.32
C LEU A 250 14.63 -2.71 12.01
N SER A 251 15.71 -2.18 11.46
CA SER A 251 16.90 -2.98 11.15
C SER A 251 17.62 -3.55 12.41
N GLU A 252 17.46 -2.87 13.56
CA GLU A 252 18.01 -3.29 14.85
C GLU A 252 16.99 -4.13 15.64
N ASP A 253 15.71 -3.73 15.63
CA ASP A 253 14.66 -4.34 16.43
C ASP A 253 14.14 -5.65 15.81
N ASP A 254 14.00 -5.71 14.49
CA ASP A 254 13.58 -6.91 13.76
C ASP A 254 14.35 -7.09 12.43
N PRO A 255 15.62 -7.53 12.50
CA PRO A 255 16.46 -7.73 11.32
C PRO A 255 15.87 -8.73 10.32
N VAL A 256 15.05 -9.69 10.77
CA VAL A 256 14.38 -10.68 9.91
C VAL A 256 13.35 -10.02 9.02
N ALA A 257 12.44 -9.19 9.58
CA ALA A 257 11.48 -8.43 8.80
C ALA A 257 12.16 -7.44 7.87
N TYR A 258 13.16 -6.73 8.39
CA TYR A 258 13.93 -5.77 7.60
C TYR A 258 14.59 -6.43 6.38
N ALA A 259 15.27 -7.57 6.55
CA ALA A 259 15.93 -8.28 5.46
C ALA A 259 14.93 -8.77 4.41
N PHE A 260 13.75 -9.24 4.83
CA PHE A 260 12.67 -9.63 3.91
C PHE A 260 12.21 -8.41 3.09
N LEU A 261 11.81 -7.32 3.75
CA LEU A 261 11.29 -6.11 3.12
C LEU A 261 12.32 -5.45 2.18
N LYS A 262 13.57 -5.49 2.53
CA LYS A 262 14.68 -4.96 1.71
C LYS A 262 14.95 -5.79 0.45
N THR A 263 14.69 -7.10 0.51
CA THR A 263 15.09 -8.05 -0.54
C THR A 263 13.97 -8.37 -1.52
N ILE A 264 12.71 -8.29 -1.09
CA ILE A 264 11.57 -8.62 -1.97
C ILE A 264 11.60 -7.81 -3.26
N ARG A 265 11.36 -8.47 -4.39
CA ARG A 265 11.20 -7.87 -5.72
C ARG A 265 10.07 -8.57 -6.44
N MET A 266 9.29 -7.80 -7.19
CA MET A 266 8.21 -8.30 -8.03
C MET A 266 8.17 -7.53 -9.34
N ASN A 267 7.98 -8.22 -10.44
CA ASN A 267 7.70 -7.62 -11.74
C ASN A 267 6.18 -7.36 -11.92
N ALA A 268 5.82 -6.78 -13.06
CA ALA A 268 4.42 -6.41 -13.34
C ALA A 268 3.49 -7.63 -13.44
N GLU A 269 3.95 -8.74 -14.05
CA GLU A 269 3.17 -9.97 -14.20
C GLU A 269 2.90 -10.63 -12.85
N GLU A 270 3.92 -10.70 -12.01
CA GLU A 270 3.82 -11.26 -10.66
C GLU A 270 2.84 -10.47 -9.79
N LEU A 271 2.90 -9.13 -9.83
CA LEU A 271 1.99 -8.29 -9.06
C LEU A 271 0.53 -8.41 -9.55
N VAL A 272 0.29 -8.26 -10.85
CA VAL A 272 -1.06 -8.34 -11.43
C VAL A 272 -1.69 -9.71 -11.18
N THR A 273 -0.92 -10.80 -11.33
CA THR A 273 -1.46 -12.15 -11.05
C THR A 273 -1.78 -12.36 -9.57
N LEU A 274 -1.01 -11.73 -8.66
CA LEU A 274 -1.32 -11.72 -7.23
C LEU A 274 -2.63 -10.95 -6.95
N GLU A 275 -2.78 -9.75 -7.53
CA GLU A 275 -4.01 -8.97 -7.40
C GLU A 275 -5.24 -9.70 -7.95
N ASP A 276 -5.09 -10.40 -9.08
CA ASP A 276 -6.15 -11.22 -9.68
C ASP A 276 -6.57 -12.38 -8.76
N GLU A 277 -5.63 -13.09 -8.14
CA GLU A 277 -5.96 -14.16 -7.18
C GLU A 277 -6.65 -13.61 -5.92
N ILE A 278 -6.25 -12.41 -5.46
CA ILE A 278 -6.91 -11.71 -4.36
C ILE A 278 -8.35 -11.34 -4.74
N ALA A 279 -8.56 -10.76 -5.92
CA ALA A 279 -9.88 -10.41 -6.41
C ALA A 279 -10.80 -11.64 -6.55
N LYS A 280 -10.30 -12.74 -7.10
CA LYS A 280 -11.04 -14.03 -7.21
C LYS A 280 -11.40 -14.60 -5.84
N ALA A 281 -10.49 -14.51 -4.87
CA ALA A 281 -10.71 -15.03 -3.52
C ALA A 281 -11.65 -14.15 -2.68
N GLY A 282 -11.77 -12.86 -3.02
CA GLY A 282 -12.49 -11.86 -2.23
C GLY A 282 -11.94 -11.64 -0.82
N ASP A 283 -10.68 -12.01 -0.60
CA ASP A 283 -9.97 -11.90 0.67
C ASP A 283 -8.46 -11.85 0.40
N PRO A 284 -7.76 -10.77 0.80
CA PRO A 284 -6.35 -10.58 0.45
C PRO A 284 -5.44 -11.72 0.91
N VAL A 285 -5.63 -12.20 2.13
CA VAL A 285 -4.78 -13.29 2.70
C VAL A 285 -5.02 -14.61 1.99
N LYS A 286 -6.29 -14.94 1.66
CA LYS A 286 -6.59 -16.17 0.91
C LYS A 286 -6.05 -16.13 -0.50
N GLY A 287 -6.19 -14.99 -1.19
CA GLY A 287 -5.66 -14.81 -2.53
C GLY A 287 -4.14 -14.90 -2.55
N ALA A 288 -3.45 -14.22 -1.61
CA ALA A 288 -2.01 -14.31 -1.48
C ALA A 288 -1.52 -15.75 -1.21
N LYS A 289 -2.22 -16.52 -0.37
CA LYS A 289 -1.90 -17.94 -0.14
C LYS A 289 -2.05 -18.76 -1.41
N ALA A 290 -3.16 -18.59 -2.12
CA ALA A 290 -3.41 -19.31 -3.37
C ALA A 290 -2.33 -18.98 -4.42
N TRP A 291 -1.99 -17.71 -4.58
CA TRP A 291 -0.95 -17.28 -5.51
C TRP A 291 0.43 -17.85 -5.15
N LEU A 292 0.79 -17.87 -3.87
CA LEU A 292 2.05 -18.41 -3.38
C LEU A 292 2.21 -19.92 -3.59
N GLU A 293 1.13 -20.68 -3.80
CA GLU A 293 1.24 -22.12 -4.12
C GLU A 293 2.03 -22.37 -5.42
N ASP A 294 1.85 -21.49 -6.41
CA ASP A 294 2.48 -21.61 -7.73
C ASP A 294 3.65 -20.62 -7.96
N ASN A 295 3.81 -19.60 -7.08
CA ASN A 295 4.79 -18.51 -7.27
C ASN A 295 5.79 -18.38 -6.10
N ARG A 296 6.12 -19.49 -5.46
CA ARG A 296 7.00 -19.49 -4.28
C ARG A 296 8.40 -18.99 -4.58
N ASP A 297 8.88 -19.19 -5.78
CA ASP A 297 10.20 -18.77 -6.27
C ASP A 297 10.37 -17.25 -6.27
N VAL A 298 9.30 -16.47 -6.44
CA VAL A 298 9.32 -15.00 -6.39
C VAL A 298 9.74 -14.49 -4.99
N VAL A 299 9.24 -15.12 -3.95
CA VAL A 299 9.52 -14.70 -2.55
C VAL A 299 10.72 -15.41 -1.92
N GLN A 300 11.21 -16.48 -2.56
CA GLN A 300 12.28 -17.32 -1.99
C GLN A 300 13.57 -16.55 -1.70
N PRO A 301 14.05 -15.63 -2.57
CA PRO A 301 15.24 -14.82 -2.26
C PRO A 301 15.09 -13.98 -0.98
N ALA A 302 13.91 -13.41 -0.76
CA ALA A 302 13.62 -12.60 0.43
C ALA A 302 13.51 -13.49 1.69
N ILE A 303 12.89 -14.67 1.58
CA ILE A 303 12.87 -15.67 2.65
C ILE A 303 14.29 -16.11 3.03
N ASP A 304 15.15 -16.38 2.04
CA ASP A 304 16.52 -16.83 2.28
C ASP A 304 17.37 -15.73 2.94
N ALA A 305 17.20 -14.48 2.54
CA ALA A 305 17.84 -13.33 3.17
C ALA A 305 17.39 -13.17 4.64
N ALA A 306 16.08 -13.22 4.88
CA ALA A 306 15.51 -13.12 6.22
C ALA A 306 15.97 -14.25 7.17
N LYS A 307 16.11 -15.48 6.65
CA LYS A 307 16.60 -16.62 7.44
C LYS A 307 18.07 -16.53 7.82
N GLN A 308 18.85 -15.68 7.18
CA GLN A 308 20.25 -15.43 7.60
C GLN A 308 20.34 -14.55 8.84
N GLU A 309 19.27 -13.84 9.17
CA GLU A 309 19.15 -12.97 10.34
C GLU A 309 18.44 -13.66 11.53
N GLN A 310 18.01 -14.93 11.40
CA GLN A 310 17.45 -15.75 12.48
C GLN A 310 18.56 -16.37 13.36
#